data_a65c10e395997963f6c61f5feec4eb1d
#
_entry.id   a65c10e395997963f6c61f5feec4eb1d
#
_cell.length_a   1.000
_cell.length_b   1.000
_cell.length_c   1.000
_cell.angle_alpha   90.00
_cell.angle_beta   90.00
_cell.angle_gamma   90.00
#
_symmetry.space_group_name_H-M   'P 1'
#
loop_
_entity.id
_entity.type
_entity.pdbx_description
1 polymer ?
#
loop_
_entity_poly.entity_id
_entity_poly.type
_entity_poly.pdbx_seq_one_letter_code
_entity_poly.pdbx_strand_id
1 'polypeptide(L)'
;MPIATALMPTALTNELLDALAEARSADAALRQVDQMRSLIAGESIFSIQQNVTTAHDPAGEIRLRRFYSSQAERHPVGGTKRKTLTPWTQCLFVQGRVFVAEGAEAVAPHFDDFEQMRPYGLQSVINVPLLRGTVCYATFNVFGTRPEWQPHEVLGIRLLALAAARWVPAAPGLAYRFTDMSFTSPMES
;
A
#
# COMPACT_ATOMS: atom_id res chain seq x y z
N MET A 1 30.27 -10.52 11.76
CA MET A 1 29.74 -10.76 10.41
C MET A 1 29.22 -9.44 9.87
N PRO A 2 29.77 -8.88 8.80
CA PRO A 2 29.22 -7.65 8.23
C PRO A 2 27.83 -7.95 7.69
N ILE A 3 26.87 -7.10 8.01
CA ILE A 3 25.54 -7.07 7.40
C ILE A 3 25.75 -6.55 5.96
N ALA A 4 26.25 -7.42 5.12
CA ALA A 4 26.49 -7.12 3.72
C ALA A 4 25.36 -7.68 2.88
N THR A 5 24.19 -7.07 3.04
CA THR A 5 23.22 -7.05 1.94
C THR A 5 22.74 -5.62 1.91
N ALA A 6 23.34 -4.81 1.04
CA ALA A 6 22.90 -3.46 0.83
C ALA A 6 21.42 -3.52 0.49
N LEU A 7 20.57 -2.90 1.30
CA LEU A 7 19.12 -2.82 1.12
C LEU A 7 18.74 -2.38 -0.29
N MET A 8 19.52 -1.49 -0.82
CA MET A 8 19.54 -1.05 -2.21
C MET A 8 20.98 -0.65 -2.55
N PRO A 9 21.51 -1.03 -3.72
CA PRO A 9 22.81 -0.53 -4.16
C PRO A 9 22.79 1.01 -4.18
N THR A 10 23.82 1.62 -3.62
CA THR A 10 23.90 3.10 -3.47
C THR A 10 23.69 3.84 -4.80
N ALA A 11 24.22 3.29 -5.91
CA ALA A 11 24.02 3.87 -7.24
C ALA A 11 22.55 3.93 -7.63
N LEU A 12 21.79 2.83 -7.48
CA LEU A 12 20.37 2.78 -7.79
C LEU A 12 19.54 3.68 -6.89
N THR A 13 19.94 3.85 -5.63
CA THR A 13 19.27 4.75 -4.71
C THR A 13 19.46 6.21 -5.13
N ASN A 14 20.66 6.61 -5.54
CA ASN A 14 20.93 7.94 -6.04
C ASN A 14 20.17 8.20 -7.35
N GLU A 15 20.20 7.27 -8.30
CA GLU A 15 19.41 7.36 -9.54
C GLU A 15 17.91 7.57 -9.27
N LEU A 16 17.33 6.84 -8.30
CA LEU A 16 15.94 7.05 -7.91
C LEU A 16 15.71 8.46 -7.37
N LEU A 17 16.56 8.93 -6.46
CA LEU A 17 16.41 10.24 -5.83
C LEU A 17 16.52 11.38 -6.89
N ASP A 18 17.47 11.27 -7.81
CA ASP A 18 17.64 12.21 -8.90
C ASP A 18 16.43 12.19 -9.85
N ALA A 19 15.99 11.00 -10.26
CA ALA A 19 14.78 10.84 -11.08
C ALA A 19 13.52 11.40 -10.40
N LEU A 20 13.37 11.23 -9.08
CA LEU A 20 12.27 11.82 -8.34
C LEU A 20 12.39 13.34 -8.20
N ALA A 21 13.60 13.89 -8.13
CA ALA A 21 13.82 15.33 -8.10
C ALA A 21 13.47 15.99 -9.45
N GLU A 22 13.73 15.30 -10.55
CA GLU A 22 13.46 15.75 -11.91
C GLU A 22 12.01 15.49 -12.37
N ALA A 23 11.27 14.62 -11.70
CA ALA A 23 9.92 14.24 -12.08
C ALA A 23 8.98 15.46 -12.16
N ARG A 24 8.19 15.55 -13.23
CA ARG A 24 7.27 16.66 -13.50
C ARG A 24 5.80 16.29 -13.23
N SER A 25 5.53 15.02 -12.94
CA SER A 25 4.18 14.54 -12.65
C SER A 25 4.21 13.37 -11.66
N ALA A 26 3.10 13.16 -10.98
CA ALA A 26 2.94 12.00 -10.09
C ALA A 26 3.11 10.67 -10.85
N ASP A 27 2.58 10.58 -12.05
CA ASP A 27 2.70 9.38 -12.87
C ASP A 27 4.18 9.08 -13.24
N ALA A 28 4.95 10.09 -13.64
CA ALA A 28 6.37 9.92 -13.92
C ALA A 28 7.15 9.48 -12.67
N ALA A 29 6.91 10.12 -11.53
CA ALA A 29 7.56 9.77 -10.27
C ALA A 29 7.20 8.35 -9.82
N LEU A 30 5.93 7.97 -9.88
CA LEU A 30 5.48 6.67 -9.43
C LEU A 30 5.96 5.54 -10.35
N ARG A 31 6.20 5.79 -11.63
CA ARG A 31 6.91 4.82 -12.49
C ARG A 31 8.34 4.58 -12.04
N GLN A 32 9.08 5.60 -11.60
CA GLN A 32 10.44 5.41 -11.05
C GLN A 32 10.41 4.62 -9.73
N VAL A 33 9.43 4.92 -8.86
CA VAL A 33 9.20 4.15 -7.64
C VAL A 33 8.89 2.68 -7.96
N ASP A 34 8.07 2.41 -9.00
CA ASP A 34 7.70 1.06 -9.42
C ASP A 34 8.90 0.28 -10.01
N GLN A 35 9.74 0.94 -10.77
CA GLN A 35 10.98 0.33 -11.27
C GLN A 35 11.89 -0.11 -10.11
N MET A 36 12.11 0.77 -9.13
CA MET A 36 12.89 0.43 -7.93
C MET A 36 12.22 -0.68 -7.11
N ARG A 37 10.88 -0.63 -6.95
CA ARG A 37 10.11 -1.68 -6.29
C ARG A 37 10.34 -3.04 -6.98
N SER A 38 10.37 -3.09 -8.32
CA SER A 38 10.64 -4.33 -9.07
C SER A 38 12.03 -4.91 -8.79
N LEU A 39 13.03 -4.05 -8.62
CA LEU A 39 14.39 -4.47 -8.26
C LEU A 39 14.47 -5.04 -6.83
N ILE A 40 13.64 -4.53 -5.90
CA ILE A 40 13.61 -4.96 -4.50
C ILE A 40 12.78 -6.23 -4.33
N ALA A 41 11.56 -6.23 -4.85
CA ALA A 41 10.53 -7.23 -4.56
C ALA A 41 10.29 -8.24 -5.70
N GLY A 42 10.98 -8.09 -6.83
CA GLY A 42 10.80 -8.95 -8.00
C GLY A 42 9.39 -8.85 -8.61
N GLU A 43 8.90 -9.97 -9.12
CA GLU A 43 7.55 -10.07 -9.68
C GLU A 43 6.50 -9.79 -8.61
N SER A 44 5.77 -8.70 -8.79
CA SER A 44 4.75 -8.24 -7.86
C SER A 44 3.88 -7.18 -8.51
N ILE A 45 2.70 -6.94 -7.95
CA ILE A 45 1.78 -5.89 -8.38
C ILE A 45 1.87 -4.73 -7.41
N PHE A 46 2.06 -3.53 -7.94
CA PHE A 46 2.09 -2.30 -7.16
C PHE A 46 0.88 -1.42 -7.46
N SER A 47 0.26 -0.89 -6.42
CA SER A 47 -0.80 0.09 -6.55
C SER A 47 -0.83 1.08 -5.39
N ILE A 48 -1.41 2.25 -5.63
CA ILE A 48 -1.74 3.23 -4.58
C ILE A 48 -3.25 3.41 -4.55
N GLN A 49 -3.83 3.29 -3.36
CA GLN A 49 -5.23 3.58 -3.10
C GLN A 49 -5.34 4.84 -2.26
N GLN A 50 -6.00 5.88 -2.79
CA GLN A 50 -6.35 7.07 -2.01
C GLN A 50 -7.58 6.81 -1.15
N ASN A 51 -7.57 7.32 0.07
CA ASN A 51 -8.76 7.47 0.87
C ASN A 51 -9.55 8.70 0.36
N VAL A 52 -10.71 8.44 -0.22
CA VAL A 52 -11.60 9.47 -0.78
C VAL A 52 -12.92 9.57 0.01
N THR A 53 -12.92 9.11 1.25
CA THR A 53 -14.06 9.16 2.15
C THR A 53 -14.41 10.61 2.46
N THR A 54 -15.70 10.94 2.35
CA THR A 54 -16.23 12.27 2.63
C THR A 54 -17.28 12.22 3.76
N ALA A 55 -17.74 13.37 4.22
CA ALA A 55 -18.81 13.46 5.21
C ALA A 55 -20.14 12.82 4.75
N HIS A 56 -20.33 12.61 3.45
CA HIS A 56 -21.52 11.98 2.88
C HIS A 56 -21.44 10.46 2.79
N ASP A 57 -20.26 9.87 3.00
CA ASP A 57 -20.11 8.42 3.01
C ASP A 57 -20.70 7.83 4.31
N PRO A 58 -21.23 6.57 4.28
CA PRO A 58 -21.77 5.91 5.46
C PRO A 58 -20.77 5.87 6.62
N ALA A 59 -21.27 6.00 7.84
CA ALA A 59 -20.45 5.82 9.03
C ALA A 59 -19.91 4.39 9.10
N GLY A 60 -18.65 4.23 9.56
CA GLY A 60 -18.00 2.92 9.65
C GLY A 60 -17.51 2.34 8.32
N GLU A 61 -17.54 3.12 7.25
CA GLU A 61 -16.97 2.75 5.96
C GLU A 61 -15.91 3.75 5.52
N ILE A 62 -14.92 3.26 4.79
CA ILE A 62 -14.00 4.08 4.02
C ILE A 62 -14.20 3.80 2.54
N ARG A 63 -14.02 4.83 1.72
CA ARG A 63 -14.04 4.74 0.27
C ARG A 63 -12.64 4.96 -0.26
N LEU A 64 -12.13 3.96 -0.98
CA LEU A 64 -10.81 3.96 -1.59
C LEU A 64 -10.93 4.14 -3.10
N ARG A 65 -10.03 4.92 -3.68
CA ARG A 65 -9.91 5.12 -5.13
C ARG A 65 -8.50 4.74 -5.57
N ARG A 66 -8.40 3.90 -6.62
CA ARG A 66 -7.08 3.56 -7.18
C ARG A 66 -6.49 4.78 -7.87
N PHE A 67 -5.38 5.27 -7.32
CA PHE A 67 -4.65 6.43 -7.81
C PHE A 67 -3.55 6.05 -8.80
N TYR A 68 -2.88 4.92 -8.53
CA TYR A 68 -1.83 4.36 -9.39
C TYR A 68 -1.94 2.84 -9.46
N SER A 69 -1.53 2.27 -10.58
CA SER A 69 -1.41 0.83 -10.77
C SER A 69 -0.27 0.51 -11.73
N SER A 70 0.63 -0.41 -11.34
CA SER A 70 1.66 -0.97 -12.23
C SER A 70 1.07 -1.84 -13.35
N GLN A 71 -0.22 -2.23 -13.21
CA GLN A 71 -0.97 -3.02 -14.18
C GLN A 71 -2.31 -2.33 -14.49
N ALA A 72 -2.25 -1.09 -14.99
CA ALA A 72 -3.45 -0.27 -15.22
C ALA A 72 -4.42 -0.88 -16.25
N GLU A 73 -3.95 -1.69 -17.18
CA GLU A 73 -4.80 -2.42 -18.14
C GLU A 73 -5.73 -3.42 -17.46
N ARG A 74 -5.25 -4.09 -16.39
CA ARG A 74 -6.02 -5.07 -15.62
C ARG A 74 -6.71 -4.45 -14.40
N HIS A 75 -6.04 -3.48 -13.80
CA HIS A 75 -6.47 -2.79 -12.59
C HIS A 75 -6.52 -1.29 -12.86
N PRO A 76 -7.56 -0.79 -13.54
CA PRO A 76 -7.61 0.60 -14.03
C PRO A 76 -7.60 1.60 -12.87
N VAL A 77 -6.97 2.74 -13.15
CA VAL A 77 -6.98 3.92 -12.27
C VAL A 77 -8.40 4.51 -12.21
N GLY A 78 -8.75 5.13 -11.08
CA GLY A 78 -10.06 5.77 -10.87
C GLY A 78 -11.14 4.86 -10.32
N GLY A 79 -10.99 3.53 -10.39
CA GLY A 79 -11.91 2.60 -9.75
C GLY A 79 -12.00 2.82 -8.24
N THR A 80 -13.23 2.77 -7.70
CA THR A 80 -13.50 2.95 -6.26
C THR A 80 -14.05 1.69 -5.63
N LYS A 81 -13.71 1.47 -4.36
CA LYS A 81 -14.31 0.42 -3.53
C LYS A 81 -14.54 0.91 -2.11
N ARG A 82 -15.53 0.36 -1.43
CA ARG A 82 -15.82 0.58 -0.02
C ARG A 82 -15.23 -0.53 0.82
N LYS A 83 -14.81 -0.18 2.01
CA LYS A 83 -14.31 -1.13 3.02
C LYS A 83 -14.88 -0.76 4.38
N THR A 84 -15.35 -1.77 5.08
CA THR A 84 -15.77 -1.69 6.48
C THR A 84 -14.58 -1.85 7.43
N LEU A 85 -14.82 -1.73 8.72
CA LEU A 85 -13.80 -1.98 9.74
C LEU A 85 -13.49 -3.49 9.79
N THR A 86 -12.25 -3.82 9.50
CA THR A 86 -11.65 -5.16 9.56
C THR A 86 -10.28 -5.06 10.21
N PRO A 87 -9.63 -6.16 10.61
CA PRO A 87 -8.25 -6.11 11.11
C PRO A 87 -7.29 -5.40 10.13
N TRP A 88 -7.48 -5.56 8.84
CA TRP A 88 -6.70 -4.90 7.80
C TRP A 88 -6.91 -3.38 7.81
N THR A 89 -8.18 -2.91 7.74
CA THR A 89 -8.48 -1.47 7.77
C THR A 89 -8.11 -0.84 9.11
N GLN A 90 -8.26 -1.56 10.21
CA GLN A 90 -7.85 -1.11 11.54
C GLN A 90 -6.33 -0.89 11.60
N CYS A 91 -5.54 -1.85 11.10
CA CYS A 91 -4.09 -1.74 11.07
C CYS A 91 -3.63 -0.48 10.31
N LEU A 92 -4.16 -0.27 9.11
CA LEU A 92 -3.73 0.81 8.22
C LEU A 92 -4.33 2.17 8.58
N PHE A 93 -5.65 2.23 8.78
CA PHE A 93 -6.39 3.49 8.85
C PHE A 93 -6.62 3.99 10.27
N VAL A 94 -6.64 3.11 11.26
CA VAL A 94 -6.78 3.50 12.68
C VAL A 94 -5.42 3.58 13.35
N GLN A 95 -4.61 2.53 13.21
CA GLN A 95 -3.33 2.43 13.91
C GLN A 95 -2.16 3.07 13.14
N GLY A 96 -2.33 3.35 11.84
CA GLY A 96 -1.26 3.89 10.99
C GLY A 96 -0.07 2.95 10.86
N ARG A 97 -0.29 1.64 10.92
CA ARG A 97 0.76 0.62 10.91
C ARG A 97 0.82 -0.09 9.57
N VAL A 98 2.03 -0.55 9.24
CA VAL A 98 2.25 -1.42 8.07
C VAL A 98 1.55 -2.75 8.30
N PHE A 99 0.80 -3.20 7.28
CA PHE A 99 0.19 -4.51 7.25
C PHE A 99 1.03 -5.42 6.35
N VAL A 100 1.39 -6.59 6.86
CA VAL A 100 2.09 -7.64 6.11
C VAL A 100 1.30 -8.94 6.31
N ALA A 101 0.99 -9.62 5.20
CA ALA A 101 0.44 -10.97 5.21
C ALA A 101 1.25 -11.85 4.29
N GLU A 102 1.57 -13.04 4.75
CA GLU A 102 2.45 -14.01 4.11
C GLU A 102 1.75 -15.36 3.96
N GLY A 103 1.77 -15.90 2.74
CA GLY A 103 0.99 -17.06 2.35
C GLY A 103 -0.43 -16.69 1.89
N ALA A 104 -0.93 -17.41 0.89
CA ALA A 104 -2.24 -17.16 0.29
C ALA A 104 -3.39 -17.22 1.31
N GLU A 105 -3.30 -18.12 2.29
CA GLU A 105 -4.31 -18.27 3.34
C GLU A 105 -4.38 -17.07 4.28
N ALA A 106 -3.22 -16.43 4.55
CA ALA A 106 -3.18 -15.22 5.36
C ALA A 106 -3.65 -13.97 4.59
N VAL A 107 -3.50 -13.97 3.27
CA VAL A 107 -3.93 -12.85 2.40
C VAL A 107 -5.44 -12.89 2.13
N ALA A 108 -5.98 -14.06 1.81
CA ALA A 108 -7.36 -14.26 1.36
C ALA A 108 -8.44 -13.58 2.22
N PRO A 109 -8.40 -13.63 3.57
CA PRO A 109 -9.45 -13.05 4.41
C PRO A 109 -9.54 -11.52 4.34
N HIS A 110 -8.53 -10.85 3.81
CA HIS A 110 -8.43 -9.39 3.80
C HIS A 110 -8.84 -8.73 2.47
N PHE A 111 -9.01 -9.55 1.41
CA PHE A 111 -9.26 -9.03 0.08
C PHE A 111 -10.44 -9.77 -0.57
N ASP A 112 -11.57 -9.08 -0.72
CA ASP A 112 -12.80 -9.63 -1.30
C ASP A 112 -12.63 -10.08 -2.76
N ASP A 113 -11.62 -9.54 -3.43
CA ASP A 113 -11.24 -9.83 -4.81
C ASP A 113 -10.06 -10.83 -4.90
N PHE A 114 -9.70 -11.51 -3.79
CA PHE A 114 -8.54 -12.43 -3.75
C PHE A 114 -8.68 -13.58 -4.76
N GLU A 115 -9.86 -14.16 -4.92
CA GLU A 115 -10.07 -15.24 -5.91
C GLU A 115 -9.80 -14.76 -7.35
N GLN A 116 -10.04 -13.47 -7.65
CA GLN A 116 -9.69 -12.87 -8.94
C GLN A 116 -8.17 -12.62 -9.06
N MET A 117 -7.47 -12.51 -7.93
CA MET A 117 -6.02 -12.29 -7.86
C MET A 117 -5.23 -13.61 -7.88
N ARG A 118 -5.86 -14.71 -7.48
CA ARG A 118 -5.27 -16.05 -7.41
C ARG A 118 -4.62 -16.53 -8.72
N PRO A 119 -5.24 -16.33 -9.91
CA PRO A 119 -4.63 -16.72 -11.19
C PRO A 119 -3.31 -16.00 -11.51
N TYR A 120 -3.02 -14.90 -10.84
CA TYR A 120 -1.76 -14.16 -10.99
C TYR A 120 -0.65 -14.63 -10.03
N GLY A 121 -0.91 -15.70 -9.30
CA GLY A 121 0.06 -16.29 -8.37
C GLY A 121 0.37 -15.43 -7.15
N LEU A 122 -0.50 -14.48 -6.79
CA LEU A 122 -0.27 -13.59 -5.64
C LEU A 122 -0.43 -14.37 -4.34
N GLN A 123 0.59 -14.33 -3.49
CA GLN A 123 0.67 -15.11 -2.26
C GLN A 123 1.00 -14.28 -1.02
N SER A 124 1.47 -13.06 -1.18
CA SER A 124 1.83 -12.20 -0.06
C SER A 124 1.51 -10.74 -0.35
N VAL A 125 1.41 -9.93 0.70
CA VAL A 125 1.12 -8.50 0.57
C VAL A 125 1.86 -7.69 1.62
N ILE A 126 2.32 -6.51 1.20
CA ILE A 126 2.75 -5.41 2.08
C ILE A 126 1.88 -4.21 1.75
N ASN A 127 1.18 -3.68 2.75
CA ASN A 127 0.48 -2.41 2.64
C ASN A 127 1.10 -1.40 3.61
N VAL A 128 1.53 -0.26 3.09
CA VAL A 128 2.12 0.82 3.87
C VAL A 128 1.15 2.00 3.89
N PRO A 129 0.69 2.45 5.07
CA PRO A 129 -0.16 3.63 5.14
C PRO A 129 0.66 4.90 4.84
N LEU A 130 0.13 5.77 4.00
CA LEU A 130 0.65 7.11 3.77
C LEU A 130 -0.11 8.07 4.70
N LEU A 131 0.63 8.65 5.64
CA LEU A 131 0.04 9.40 6.74
C LEU A 131 0.23 10.91 6.56
N ARG A 132 -0.80 11.68 6.92
CA ARG A 132 -0.73 13.12 7.17
C ARG A 132 -1.20 13.38 8.61
N GLY A 133 -0.26 13.62 9.51
CA GLY A 133 -0.52 13.53 10.94
C GLY A 133 -0.90 12.10 11.30
N THR A 134 -2.06 11.92 11.90
CA THR A 134 -2.62 10.60 12.25
C THR A 134 -3.55 10.01 11.18
N VAL A 135 -3.85 10.77 10.12
CA VAL A 135 -4.80 10.35 9.09
C VAL A 135 -4.10 9.58 7.97
N CYS A 136 -4.53 8.33 7.75
CA CYS A 136 -4.13 7.56 6.57
C CYS A 136 -4.92 8.07 5.35
N TYR A 137 -4.25 8.88 4.51
CA TYR A 137 -4.86 9.47 3.33
C TYR A 137 -4.71 8.62 2.06
N ALA A 138 -3.80 7.65 2.10
CA ALA A 138 -3.61 6.68 1.02
C ALA A 138 -2.87 5.43 1.56
N THR A 139 -2.86 4.36 0.77
CA THR A 139 -2.06 3.16 1.03
C THR A 139 -1.18 2.84 -0.17
N PHE A 140 0.06 2.47 0.09
CA PHE A 140 1.04 1.95 -0.86
C PHE A 140 1.01 0.42 -0.76
N ASN A 141 0.61 -0.26 -1.82
CA ASN A 141 0.28 -1.68 -1.77
C ASN A 141 1.15 -2.47 -2.74
N VAL A 142 1.83 -3.49 -2.24
CA VAL A 142 2.64 -4.43 -3.04
C VAL A 142 2.14 -5.84 -2.78
N PHE A 143 1.73 -6.54 -3.84
CA PHE A 143 1.34 -7.94 -3.81
C PHE A 143 2.42 -8.78 -4.48
N GLY A 144 2.99 -9.71 -3.75
CA GLY A 144 4.08 -10.58 -4.21
C GLY A 144 3.59 -11.95 -4.66
N THR A 145 4.36 -12.57 -5.55
CA THR A 145 4.14 -13.94 -6.03
C THR A 145 4.83 -15.00 -5.17
N ARG A 146 5.69 -14.57 -4.25
CA ARG A 146 6.32 -15.45 -3.25
C ARG A 146 5.49 -15.45 -1.97
N PRO A 147 5.48 -16.57 -1.22
CA PRO A 147 4.69 -16.66 0.02
C PRO A 147 5.25 -15.79 1.15
N GLU A 148 6.53 -15.48 1.16
CA GLU A 148 7.22 -14.76 2.23
C GLU A 148 8.01 -13.56 1.71
N TRP A 149 8.13 -12.54 2.54
CA TRP A 149 8.95 -11.35 2.33
C TRP A 149 10.27 -11.46 3.09
N GLN A 150 11.36 -11.03 2.47
CA GLN A 150 12.60 -10.86 3.20
C GLN A 150 12.58 -9.54 4.00
N PRO A 151 13.22 -9.48 5.18
CA PRO A 151 13.23 -8.25 5.99
C PRO A 151 13.72 -7.00 5.25
N HIS A 152 14.68 -7.14 4.35
CA HIS A 152 15.18 -6.02 3.53
C HIS A 152 14.15 -5.55 2.48
N GLU A 153 13.29 -6.45 1.96
CA GLU A 153 12.23 -6.10 1.03
C GLU A 153 11.14 -5.29 1.75
N VAL A 154 10.72 -5.74 2.93
CA VAL A 154 9.76 -4.98 3.75
C VAL A 154 10.28 -3.57 4.05
N LEU A 155 11.55 -3.45 4.43
CA LEU A 155 12.17 -2.15 4.70
C LEU A 155 12.28 -1.31 3.42
N GLY A 156 12.73 -1.88 2.32
CA GLY A 156 12.81 -1.20 1.03
C GLY A 156 11.46 -0.68 0.54
N ILE A 157 10.39 -1.50 0.62
CA ILE A 157 9.02 -1.10 0.28
C ILE A 157 8.54 0.07 1.18
N ARG A 158 8.85 0.05 2.48
CA ARG A 158 8.50 1.16 3.38
C ARG A 158 9.21 2.46 3.02
N LEU A 159 10.50 2.39 2.64
CA LEU A 159 11.26 3.56 2.18
C LEU A 159 10.70 4.10 0.86
N LEU A 160 10.34 3.24 -0.08
CA LEU A 160 9.69 3.65 -1.34
C LEU A 160 8.33 4.31 -1.09
N ALA A 161 7.56 3.82 -0.13
CA ALA A 161 6.29 4.44 0.25
C ALA A 161 6.49 5.88 0.76
N LEU A 162 7.53 6.13 1.57
CA LEU A 162 7.90 7.48 2.00
C LEU A 162 8.32 8.37 0.82
N ALA A 163 9.10 7.85 -0.12
CA ALA A 163 9.51 8.58 -1.32
C ALA A 163 8.31 8.91 -2.23
N ALA A 164 7.35 7.98 -2.35
CA ALA A 164 6.12 8.15 -3.14
C ALA A 164 5.14 9.15 -2.51
N ALA A 165 5.13 9.28 -1.19
CA ALA A 165 4.10 10.03 -0.43
C ALA A 165 3.93 11.48 -0.90
N ARG A 166 5.03 12.17 -1.27
CA ARG A 166 5.00 13.55 -1.79
C ARG A 166 4.23 13.69 -3.10
N TRP A 167 4.10 12.61 -3.86
CA TRP A 167 3.47 12.58 -5.17
C TRP A 167 2.00 12.13 -5.13
N VAL A 168 1.53 11.73 -3.95
CA VAL A 168 0.16 11.28 -3.73
C VAL A 168 -0.59 12.33 -2.94
N PRO A 169 -1.46 13.14 -3.56
CA PRO A 169 -2.22 14.15 -2.83
C PRO A 169 -3.27 13.49 -1.95
N ALA A 170 -3.59 14.11 -0.81
CA ALA A 170 -4.81 13.78 -0.08
C ALA A 170 -6.03 14.23 -0.90
N ALA A 171 -7.10 13.42 -0.89
CA ALA A 171 -8.32 13.79 -1.59
C ALA A 171 -8.98 15.03 -0.98
N PRO A 172 -9.56 15.93 -1.80
CA PRO A 172 -10.35 17.04 -1.27
C PRO A 172 -11.54 16.52 -0.45
N GLY A 173 -11.84 17.18 0.67
CA GLY A 173 -12.97 16.82 1.53
C GLY A 173 -12.82 15.47 2.25
N LEU A 174 -11.60 14.93 2.33
CA LEU A 174 -11.34 13.70 3.07
C LEU A 174 -11.85 13.82 4.51
N ALA A 175 -12.79 12.95 4.87
CA ALA A 175 -13.28 12.77 6.23
C ALA A 175 -12.97 11.35 6.69
N TYR A 176 -12.28 11.25 7.83
CA TYR A 176 -11.94 9.97 8.41
C TYR A 176 -12.90 9.61 9.55
N ARG A 177 -13.43 8.38 9.55
CA ARG A 177 -14.55 8.01 10.44
C ARG A 177 -14.32 6.77 11.31
N PHE A 178 -13.13 6.16 11.28
CA PHE A 178 -12.84 5.01 12.16
C PHE A 178 -12.34 5.38 13.56
N THR A 179 -12.10 6.65 13.84
CA THR A 179 -11.51 7.12 15.11
C THR A 179 -12.37 6.81 16.33
N ASP A 180 -13.67 6.64 16.16
CA ASP A 180 -14.63 6.42 17.26
C ASP A 180 -15.03 4.94 17.42
N MET A 181 -14.45 4.04 16.61
CA MET A 181 -14.77 2.62 16.66
C MET A 181 -13.70 1.85 17.44
N SER A 182 -14.00 1.49 18.68
CA SER A 182 -13.21 0.52 19.44
C SER A 182 -13.53 -0.89 18.96
N PHE A 183 -12.52 -1.64 18.51
CA PHE A 183 -12.64 -3.08 18.32
C PHE A 183 -12.69 -3.74 19.71
N THR A 184 -13.87 -4.16 20.15
CA THR A 184 -13.95 -5.12 21.23
C THR A 184 -13.57 -6.48 20.66
N SER A 185 -12.35 -6.93 20.93
CA SER A 185 -11.98 -8.34 20.72
C SER A 185 -13.02 -9.20 21.42
N PRO A 186 -13.59 -10.23 20.77
CA PRO A 186 -14.37 -11.21 21.51
C PRO A 186 -13.41 -11.80 22.56
N MET A 187 -13.75 -11.62 23.84
CA MET A 187 -13.08 -12.31 24.92
C MET A 187 -13.27 -13.81 24.67
N GLU A 188 -12.15 -14.51 24.58
CA GLU A 188 -12.13 -15.97 24.67
C GLU A 188 -12.80 -16.37 25.97
N SER A 189 -13.91 -17.07 25.85
CA SER A 189 -14.61 -17.76 26.95
C SER A 189 -14.35 -19.24 26.84
#